data_9b6bc21538cca13d003a5681d85f6bcd
#
_entry.id   9b6bc21538cca13d003a5681d85f6bcd
#
_cell.length_a   1.000
_cell.length_b   1.000
_cell.length_c   1.000
_cell.angle_alpha   90.00
_cell.angle_beta   90.00
_cell.angle_gamma   90.00
#
_symmetry.space_group_name_H-M   'P 1'
#
loop_
_entity.id
_entity.type
_entity.pdbx_description
1 polymer ?
#
loop_
_entity_poly.entity_id
_entity_poly.type
_entity_poly.pdbx_seq_one_letter_code
_entity_poly.pdbx_strand_id
1 'polypeptide(L)'
;MNLFDAGTPTPEEKVDVLYEKDGTRIERITSWQHTTPVDFWYDQDEDEWLVLLEGNAPLRYDSAQAGENEVLRPLKKGEPLLIPAHMRHQVAHTSSPAIWLCVFVN
;
A
#
# COMPACT_ATOMS: atom_id res chain seq x y z
N MET A 1 8.10 13.20 14.16
CA MET A 1 8.28 11.92 13.43
C MET A 1 9.02 12.19 12.13
N ASN A 2 9.99 11.37 11.80
CA ASN A 2 10.61 11.39 10.48
C ASN A 2 9.98 10.26 9.65
N LEU A 3 9.46 10.58 8.47
CA LEU A 3 8.76 9.59 7.64
C LEU A 3 9.67 8.43 7.18
N PHE A 4 10.97 8.64 7.12
CA PHE A 4 11.94 7.63 6.70
C PHE A 4 12.44 6.76 7.85
N ASP A 5 12.06 7.07 9.08
CA ASP A 5 12.44 6.27 10.24
C ASP A 5 11.39 5.17 10.45
N ALA A 6 11.73 3.96 10.05
CA ALA A 6 10.83 2.81 10.15
C ALA A 6 10.57 2.38 11.60
N GLY A 7 11.51 2.64 12.50
CA GLY A 7 11.41 2.15 13.85
C GLY A 7 11.72 0.66 13.98
N THR A 8 11.31 0.08 15.09
CA THR A 8 11.53 -1.33 15.40
C THR A 8 10.46 -2.20 14.73
N PRO A 9 10.85 -3.31 14.06
CA PRO A 9 9.89 -4.24 13.48
C PRO A 9 8.87 -4.75 14.49
N THR A 10 7.61 -4.88 14.06
CA THR A 10 6.52 -5.42 14.85
C THR A 10 5.90 -6.62 14.12
N PRO A 11 5.17 -7.51 14.85
CA PRO A 11 4.50 -8.66 14.21
C PRO A 11 3.49 -8.25 13.14
N GLU A 12 2.86 -7.09 13.29
CA GLU A 12 1.89 -6.56 12.36
C GLU A 12 2.46 -5.33 11.67
N GLU A 13 1.87 -4.96 10.52
CA GLU A 13 2.18 -3.69 9.89
C GLU A 13 1.84 -2.55 10.82
N LYS A 14 2.67 -1.51 10.82
CA LYS A 14 2.41 -0.32 11.61
C LYS A 14 1.73 0.73 10.74
N VAL A 15 0.56 1.20 11.21
CA VAL A 15 -0.20 2.24 10.54
C VAL A 15 -0.21 3.49 11.40
N ASP A 16 0.34 4.58 10.87
CA ASP A 16 0.33 5.89 11.52
C ASP A 16 -0.58 6.82 10.72
N VAL A 17 -1.68 7.26 11.31
CA VAL A 17 -2.55 8.28 10.69
C VAL A 17 -1.89 9.63 10.91
N LEU A 18 -1.50 10.28 9.82
CA LEU A 18 -0.78 11.56 9.87
C LEU A 18 -1.75 12.74 9.83
N TYR A 19 -2.86 12.62 9.11
CA TYR A 19 -3.86 13.65 8.96
C TYR A 19 -5.16 13.04 8.46
N GLU A 20 -6.28 13.56 8.94
CA GLU A 20 -7.60 13.11 8.50
C GLU A 20 -8.58 14.28 8.54
N LYS A 21 -9.28 14.52 7.44
CA LYS A 21 -10.28 15.57 7.34
C LYS A 21 -11.18 15.38 6.13
N ASP A 22 -12.49 15.49 6.32
CA ASP A 22 -13.49 15.60 5.26
C ASP A 22 -13.34 14.51 4.17
N GLY A 23 -13.19 13.26 4.58
CA GLY A 23 -13.07 12.14 3.66
C GLY A 23 -11.68 11.92 3.10
N THR A 24 -10.70 12.69 3.53
CA THR A 24 -9.30 12.51 3.16
C THR A 24 -8.51 12.02 4.36
N ARG A 25 -7.69 10.98 4.16
CA ARG A 25 -6.84 10.43 5.22
C ARG A 25 -5.44 10.21 4.67
N ILE A 26 -4.44 10.69 5.40
CA ILE A 26 -3.03 10.48 5.04
C ILE A 26 -2.43 9.56 6.09
N GLU A 27 -1.83 8.46 5.63
CA GLU A 27 -1.22 7.45 6.49
C GLU A 27 0.21 7.17 6.07
N ARG A 28 1.04 6.85 7.06
CA ARG A 28 2.29 6.14 6.81
C ARG A 28 2.10 4.70 7.24
N ILE A 29 2.35 3.77 6.33
CA ILE A 29 2.31 2.33 6.61
C ILE A 29 3.74 1.81 6.55
N THR A 30 4.15 1.07 7.56
CA THR A 30 5.47 0.44 7.59
C THR A 30 5.30 -1.06 7.65
N SER A 31 5.93 -1.76 6.70
CA SER A 31 5.87 -3.21 6.58
C SER A 31 7.26 -3.81 6.74
N TRP A 32 7.32 -5.01 7.33
CA TRP A 32 8.55 -5.78 7.48
C TRP A 32 8.27 -7.20 6.98
N GLN A 33 8.32 -7.37 5.64
CA GLN A 33 7.99 -8.63 4.95
C GLN A 33 6.53 -9.06 5.07
N HIS A 34 5.64 -8.14 5.45
CA HIS A 34 4.20 -8.41 5.53
C HIS A 34 3.62 -8.59 4.13
N THR A 35 2.67 -9.51 4.01
CA THR A 35 1.95 -9.78 2.78
C THR A 35 0.47 -9.90 3.06
N THR A 36 -0.35 -9.64 2.04
CA THR A 36 -1.77 -9.91 2.13
C THR A 36 -2.01 -11.42 2.07
N PRO A 37 -2.86 -12.00 2.94
CA PRO A 37 -3.25 -13.40 2.80
C PRO A 37 -3.80 -13.69 1.40
N VAL A 38 -3.51 -14.89 0.87
CA VAL A 38 -3.77 -15.24 -0.52
C VAL A 38 -5.27 -15.21 -0.88
N ASP A 39 -6.14 -15.42 0.10
CA ASP A 39 -7.60 -15.45 -0.09
C ASP A 39 -8.28 -14.12 0.29
N PHE A 40 -7.52 -13.09 0.65
CA PHE A 40 -8.05 -11.78 1.00
C PHE A 40 -7.71 -10.77 -0.10
N TRP A 41 -8.73 -9.99 -0.51
CA TRP A 41 -8.56 -8.91 -1.48
C TRP A 41 -9.01 -7.61 -0.85
N TYR A 42 -8.17 -6.57 -0.97
CA TYR A 42 -8.61 -5.22 -0.65
C TYR A 42 -9.58 -4.74 -1.71
N ASP A 43 -10.70 -4.20 -1.27
CA ASP A 43 -11.74 -3.62 -2.10
C ASP A 43 -12.27 -2.41 -1.32
N GLN A 44 -11.76 -1.24 -1.64
CA GLN A 44 -11.95 -0.03 -0.84
C GLN A 44 -12.92 0.93 -1.50
N ASP A 45 -13.73 1.63 -0.69
CA ASP A 45 -14.63 2.68 -1.17
C ASP A 45 -13.88 3.96 -1.54
N GLU A 46 -12.63 4.08 -1.12
CA GLU A 46 -11.79 5.26 -1.33
C GLU A 46 -10.82 5.03 -2.48
N ASP A 47 -10.47 6.12 -3.18
CA ASP A 47 -9.29 6.11 -4.03
C ASP A 47 -8.06 6.14 -3.12
N GLU A 48 -7.02 5.42 -3.49
CA GLU A 48 -5.76 5.42 -2.76
C GLU A 48 -4.64 5.87 -3.68
N TRP A 49 -4.04 7.03 -3.37
CA TRP A 49 -2.78 7.44 -3.99
C TRP A 49 -1.65 7.10 -3.04
N LEU A 50 -0.64 6.42 -3.52
CA LEU A 50 0.48 6.02 -2.67
C LEU A 50 1.82 6.22 -3.36
N VAL A 51 2.86 6.30 -2.55
CA VAL A 51 4.26 6.27 -3.01
C VAL A 51 5.07 5.48 -1.99
N LEU A 52 6.00 4.65 -2.46
CA LEU A 52 6.97 4.01 -1.58
C LEU A 52 8.07 5.01 -1.25
N LEU A 53 8.26 5.29 0.02
CA LEU A 53 9.36 6.10 0.52
C LEU A 53 10.63 5.27 0.69
N GLU A 54 10.49 3.97 0.93
CA GLU A 54 11.60 3.04 1.12
C GLU A 54 11.19 1.63 0.72
N GLY A 55 12.13 0.88 0.16
CA GLY A 55 11.93 -0.54 -0.14
C GLY A 55 11.28 -0.81 -1.49
N ASN A 56 10.72 -2.00 -1.61
CA ASN A 56 9.92 -2.42 -2.75
C ASN A 56 8.75 -3.28 -2.29
N ALA A 57 7.66 -3.26 -3.06
CA ALA A 57 6.43 -3.96 -2.69
C ALA A 57 5.57 -4.18 -3.93
N PRO A 58 5.73 -5.30 -4.63
CA PRO A 58 4.85 -5.60 -5.76
C PRO A 58 3.41 -5.81 -5.29
N LEU A 59 2.47 -5.25 -6.03
CA LEU A 59 1.04 -5.43 -5.83
C LEU A 59 0.51 -6.45 -6.84
N ARG A 60 -0.56 -7.15 -6.46
CA ARG A 60 -1.31 -8.03 -7.36
C ARG A 60 -2.72 -7.48 -7.52
N TYR A 61 -3.14 -7.29 -8.77
CA TYR A 61 -4.51 -6.90 -9.10
C TYR A 61 -5.34 -8.12 -9.48
N ASP A 62 -6.66 -8.00 -9.32
CA ASP A 62 -7.60 -8.99 -9.80
C ASP A 62 -7.56 -9.02 -11.33
N SER A 63 -7.29 -10.18 -11.91
CA SER A 63 -7.18 -10.35 -13.37
C SER A 63 -8.47 -9.99 -14.11
N ALA A 64 -9.63 -10.14 -13.48
CA ALA A 64 -10.91 -9.77 -14.08
C ALA A 64 -11.05 -8.27 -14.30
N GLN A 65 -10.36 -7.45 -13.49
CA GLN A 65 -10.41 -5.99 -13.59
C GLN A 65 -9.23 -5.42 -14.38
N ALA A 66 -8.04 -5.96 -14.20
CA ALA A 66 -6.81 -5.41 -14.77
C ALA A 66 -6.36 -6.08 -16.07
N GLY A 67 -6.90 -7.27 -16.37
CA GLY A 67 -6.41 -8.11 -17.46
C GLY A 67 -5.20 -8.96 -17.04
N GLU A 68 -4.99 -10.09 -17.71
CA GLU A 68 -3.97 -11.06 -17.29
C GLU A 68 -2.55 -10.52 -17.31
N ASN A 69 -2.24 -9.60 -18.22
CA ASN A 69 -0.90 -9.05 -18.38
C ASN A 69 -0.58 -7.96 -17.35
N GLU A 70 -1.57 -7.48 -16.61
CA GLU A 70 -1.43 -6.40 -15.64
C GLU A 70 -1.69 -6.87 -14.21
N VAL A 71 -1.68 -8.17 -13.97
CA VAL A 71 -1.98 -8.75 -12.65
C VAL A 71 -0.92 -8.36 -11.62
N LEU A 72 0.35 -8.40 -12.00
CA LEU A 72 1.45 -8.05 -11.10
C LEU A 72 1.96 -6.65 -11.43
N ARG A 73 1.88 -5.76 -10.44
CA ARG A 73 2.37 -4.39 -10.55
C ARG A 73 3.59 -4.21 -9.65
N PRO A 74 4.80 -4.18 -10.20
CA PRO A 74 5.99 -3.86 -9.41
C PRO A 74 5.89 -2.43 -8.87
N LEU A 75 6.30 -2.23 -7.63
CA LEU A 75 6.33 -0.92 -7.00
C LEU A 75 7.65 -0.75 -6.28
N LYS A 76 8.39 0.29 -6.63
CA LYS A 76 9.72 0.59 -6.12
C LYS A 76 9.75 1.95 -5.46
N LYS A 77 10.77 2.18 -4.64
CA LYS A 77 11.03 3.44 -3.96
C LYS A 77 10.88 4.62 -4.92
N GLY A 78 10.09 5.60 -4.51
CA GLY A 78 9.88 6.84 -5.25
C GLY A 78 8.83 6.77 -6.35
N GLU A 79 8.26 5.60 -6.63
CA GLU A 79 7.25 5.45 -7.66
C GLU A 79 5.85 5.65 -7.07
N PRO A 80 5.07 6.64 -7.56
CA PRO A 80 3.69 6.82 -7.13
C PRO A 80 2.76 5.89 -7.90
N LEU A 81 1.62 5.59 -7.28
CA LEU A 81 0.59 4.77 -7.89
C LEU A 81 -0.78 5.24 -7.39
N LEU A 82 -1.76 5.27 -8.30
CA LEU A 82 -3.14 5.48 -7.94
C LEU A 82 -3.89 4.15 -8.04
N ILE A 83 -4.54 3.75 -6.96
CA ILE A 83 -5.44 2.60 -6.92
C ILE A 83 -6.86 3.18 -6.82
N PRO A 84 -7.66 3.12 -7.89
CA PRO A 84 -9.04 3.61 -7.84
C PRO A 84 -9.89 2.83 -6.85
N ALA A 85 -10.93 3.46 -6.34
CA ALA A 85 -11.93 2.79 -5.50
C ALA A 85 -12.40 1.50 -6.18
N HIS A 86 -12.56 0.45 -5.39
CA HIS A 86 -13.04 -0.88 -5.81
C HIS A 86 -12.12 -1.64 -6.77
N MET A 87 -10.91 -1.14 -7.03
CA MET A 87 -9.89 -1.95 -7.69
C MET A 87 -9.35 -2.97 -6.69
N ARG A 88 -9.68 -4.23 -6.89
CA ARG A 88 -9.28 -5.31 -5.98
C ARG A 88 -7.79 -5.58 -6.11
N HIS A 89 -7.11 -5.58 -4.99
CA HIS A 89 -5.65 -5.75 -4.96
C HIS A 89 -5.15 -6.44 -3.71
N GLN A 90 -3.94 -6.95 -3.81
CA GLN A 90 -3.19 -7.58 -2.72
C GLN A 90 -1.76 -7.04 -2.72
N VAL A 91 -1.13 -7.03 -1.56
CA VAL A 91 0.30 -6.80 -1.43
C VAL A 91 0.98 -8.16 -1.54
N ALA A 92 1.64 -8.42 -2.66
CA ALA A 92 2.22 -9.74 -2.93
C ALA A 92 3.49 -9.99 -2.11
N HIS A 93 4.23 -8.92 -1.80
CA HIS A 93 5.46 -9.00 -1.01
C HIS A 93 5.83 -7.60 -0.52
N THR A 94 6.54 -7.52 0.60
CA THR A 94 7.18 -6.27 1.04
C THR A 94 8.62 -6.56 1.44
N SER A 95 9.50 -5.60 1.14
CA SER A 95 10.85 -5.61 1.70
C SER A 95 10.80 -5.34 3.21
N SER A 96 11.93 -5.45 3.87
CA SER A 96 12.06 -5.18 5.31
C SER A 96 13.12 -4.10 5.55
N PRO A 97 12.71 -2.82 5.75
CA PRO A 97 11.33 -2.32 5.75
C PRO A 97 10.84 -1.93 4.36
N ALA A 98 9.52 -1.81 4.23
CA ALA A 98 8.88 -1.04 3.18
C ALA A 98 8.08 0.08 3.86
N ILE A 99 8.27 1.31 3.44
CA ILE A 99 7.58 2.47 4.01
C ILE A 99 6.70 3.09 2.93
N TRP A 100 5.42 3.16 3.23
CA TRP A 100 4.39 3.65 2.31
C TRP A 100 3.84 4.97 2.81
N LEU A 101 3.69 5.94 1.92
CA LEU A 101 2.88 7.14 2.18
C LEU A 101 1.61 7.00 1.36
N CYS A 102 0.48 6.94 2.03
CA CYS A 102 -0.81 6.68 1.40
C CYS A 102 -1.77 7.83 1.66
N VAL A 103 -2.47 8.27 0.62
CA VAL A 103 -3.53 9.27 0.70
C VAL A 103 -4.82 8.61 0.23
N PHE A 104 -5.77 8.48 1.13
CA PHE A 104 -7.09 7.92 0.85
C PHE A 104 -8.07 9.06 0.67
N VAL A 105 -8.80 9.05 -0.42
CA VAL A 105 -9.77 10.11 -0.75
C VAL A 105 -11.11 9.46 -1.05
N ASN A 106 -12.10 9.86 -0.27
CA ASN A 106 -13.46 9.36 -0.41
C ASN A 106 -14.29 10.27 -1.34
#